data_71fd699adf0ab17d05bfab5af648d96e
#
_entry.id   71fd699adf0ab17d05bfab5af648d96e
#
_cell.length_a   1.000
_cell.length_b   1.000
_cell.length_c   1.000
_cell.angle_alpha   90.00
_cell.angle_beta   90.00
_cell.angle_gamma   90.00
#
_symmetry.space_group_name_H-M   'P 1'
#
loop_
_entity.id
_entity.type
_entity.pdbx_description
1 polymer ?
#
loop_
_entity_poly.entity_id
_entity_poly.type
_entity_poly.pdbx_seq_one_letter_code
_entity_poly.pdbx_strand_id
1 'polypeptide(L)'
;MFRRRARTDTHTGTGTDIDIPADAFEDDDDTGGEARVELLSGTANTWIVGDDDEVIVVDAGDDAQATLDAVGDRAILAVICTHGHPGHAAAAVAVAARDEAPVALHAGDRSAWRELHDTDPEIEIEDGGAFEVAGVTLEVLHAPGHSRGSVILYCEELEVAFTGDVVTETGPVSRADGFPNWGRQLDAIGATVLTLPAGTRLLPGHGEELTVSEAEKRFNSWVSAGQDQSVGAGESVSAGEEDDR
;
A
#
# COMPACT_ATOMS: atom_id res chain seq x y z
N MET A 1 3.70 1.09 -17.10
CA MET A 1 4.74 1.73 -17.95
C MET A 1 5.33 2.89 -17.16
N PHE A 2 6.57 2.78 -16.65
CA PHE A 2 7.18 3.83 -15.83
C PHE A 2 7.47 5.08 -16.67
N ARG A 3 6.75 6.17 -16.47
CA ARG A 3 7.10 7.48 -17.05
C ARG A 3 7.75 8.38 -15.99
N ARG A 4 9.06 8.63 -16.13
CA ARG A 4 9.72 9.76 -15.47
C ARG A 4 9.23 11.06 -16.12
N ARG A 5 8.71 12.02 -15.32
CA ARG A 5 8.48 13.39 -15.79
C ARG A 5 9.81 14.02 -16.18
N ALA A 6 9.98 14.31 -17.47
CA ALA A 6 11.11 15.08 -17.98
C ALA A 6 10.81 16.58 -17.83
N ARG A 7 11.78 17.32 -17.26
CA ARG A 7 11.81 18.80 -17.30
C ARG A 7 11.94 19.25 -18.74
N THR A 8 11.11 20.20 -19.15
CA THR A 8 11.18 20.85 -20.45
C THR A 8 12.29 21.88 -20.45
N ASP A 9 13.37 21.61 -21.18
CA ASP A 9 14.31 22.63 -21.61
C ASP A 9 13.88 23.15 -23.01
N THR A 10 13.65 24.45 -23.09
CA THR A 10 13.33 25.15 -24.33
C THR A 10 14.54 25.19 -25.25
N HIS A 11 14.46 24.54 -26.42
CA HIS A 11 15.41 24.76 -27.51
C HIS A 11 14.69 25.24 -28.74
N THR A 12 15.06 26.44 -29.19
CA THR A 12 14.61 27.04 -30.44
C THR A 12 15.35 26.41 -31.61
N GLY A 13 14.62 25.78 -32.52
CA GLY A 13 15.19 25.24 -33.76
C GLY A 13 14.14 25.23 -34.87
N THR A 14 14.44 25.91 -35.94
CA THR A 14 13.68 26.10 -37.17
C THR A 14 13.43 24.80 -37.91
N GLY A 15 12.14 24.59 -38.25
CA GLY A 15 12.00 23.62 -39.13
C GLY A 15 11.10 23.03 -39.98
N THR A 16 10.47 22.65 -40.61
CA THR A 16 9.67 22.01 -41.65
C THR A 16 8.35 21.49 -41.07
N ASP A 17 7.28 22.21 -41.40
CA ASP A 17 5.91 21.75 -41.16
C ASP A 17 5.69 20.45 -41.94
N ILE A 18 5.57 19.36 -41.21
CA ILE A 18 5.03 18.10 -41.72
C ILE A 18 3.53 18.17 -41.46
N ASP A 19 2.78 18.32 -42.54
CA ASP A 19 1.31 18.28 -42.55
C ASP A 19 0.88 16.85 -42.20
N ILE A 20 0.58 16.60 -40.91
CA ILE A 20 0.01 15.34 -40.44
C ILE A 20 -1.51 15.48 -40.64
N PRO A 21 -2.16 14.63 -41.44
CA PRO A 21 -3.60 14.70 -41.64
C PRO A 21 -4.33 14.53 -40.29
N ALA A 22 -5.38 15.34 -40.11
CA ALA A 22 -6.15 15.42 -38.84
C ALA A 22 -6.93 14.15 -38.47
N ASP A 23 -6.89 13.13 -39.32
CA ASP A 23 -7.50 11.83 -39.16
C ASP A 23 -6.50 10.70 -38.82
N ALA A 24 -5.24 11.06 -38.49
CA ALA A 24 -4.22 10.09 -38.09
C ALA A 24 -4.20 9.79 -36.56
N PHE A 25 -5.05 10.43 -35.79
CA PHE A 25 -5.36 10.02 -34.41
C PHE A 25 -6.69 9.26 -34.48
N GLU A 26 -6.62 7.96 -34.78
CA GLU A 26 -7.68 7.08 -34.35
C GLU A 26 -7.71 7.23 -32.83
N ASP A 27 -8.77 7.81 -32.27
CA ASP A 27 -9.11 7.67 -30.86
C ASP A 27 -9.14 6.16 -30.64
N ASP A 28 -8.11 5.60 -30.02
CA ASP A 28 -8.19 4.30 -29.40
C ASP A 28 -9.39 4.41 -28.47
N ASP A 29 -10.51 3.85 -28.92
CA ASP A 29 -11.72 3.71 -28.14
C ASP A 29 -11.29 2.90 -26.90
N ASP A 30 -10.92 3.62 -25.82
CA ASP A 30 -10.62 3.05 -24.53
C ASP A 30 -11.92 2.37 -24.03
N THR A 31 -12.09 1.12 -24.48
CA THR A 31 -13.24 0.28 -24.14
C THR A 31 -13.12 -0.29 -22.73
N GLY A 32 -12.08 0.09 -21.99
CA GLY A 32 -11.91 -0.21 -20.57
C GLY A 32 -13.07 0.37 -19.77
N GLY A 33 -13.60 -0.40 -18.82
CA GLY A 33 -14.62 0.08 -17.89
C GLY A 33 -14.09 1.16 -16.99
N GLU A 34 -14.98 1.79 -16.20
CA GLU A 34 -14.56 2.72 -15.15
C GLU A 34 -13.75 1.95 -14.08
N ALA A 35 -12.62 2.52 -13.66
CA ALA A 35 -11.78 1.93 -12.61
C ALA A 35 -12.57 1.81 -11.29
N ARG A 36 -12.43 0.68 -10.63
CA ARG A 36 -13.13 0.37 -9.37
C ARG A 36 -12.22 -0.38 -8.40
N VAL A 37 -12.67 -0.49 -7.15
CA VAL A 37 -12.00 -1.26 -6.11
C VAL A 37 -12.89 -2.42 -5.69
N GLU A 38 -12.31 -3.61 -5.64
CA GLU A 38 -12.97 -4.83 -5.20
C GLU A 38 -12.23 -5.40 -3.98
N LEU A 39 -12.98 -5.91 -3.01
CA LEU A 39 -12.45 -6.57 -1.81
C LEU A 39 -12.59 -8.09 -1.94
N LEU A 40 -11.48 -8.79 -1.76
CA LEU A 40 -11.46 -10.21 -1.43
C LEU A 40 -11.08 -10.37 0.05
N SER A 41 -12.03 -10.80 0.88
CA SER A 41 -11.79 -11.03 2.31
C SER A 41 -11.13 -12.39 2.53
N GLY A 42 -10.07 -12.41 3.34
CA GLY A 42 -9.31 -13.61 3.67
C GLY A 42 -8.66 -13.51 5.05
N THR A 43 -7.48 -14.08 5.22
CA THR A 43 -6.63 -13.90 6.41
C THR A 43 -6.25 -12.45 6.59
N ALA A 44 -5.97 -11.76 5.49
CA ALA A 44 -5.96 -10.31 5.34
C ALA A 44 -6.88 -9.91 4.19
N ASN A 45 -7.23 -8.65 4.09
CA ASN A 45 -7.96 -8.09 2.96
C ASN A 45 -7.02 -7.97 1.76
N THR A 46 -7.41 -8.56 0.63
CA THR A 46 -6.81 -8.32 -0.68
C THR A 46 -7.68 -7.34 -1.44
N TRP A 47 -7.08 -6.29 -1.99
CA TRP A 47 -7.78 -5.28 -2.78
C TRP A 47 -7.38 -5.39 -4.24
N ILE A 48 -8.36 -5.37 -5.13
CA ILE A 48 -8.18 -5.43 -6.58
C ILE A 48 -8.64 -4.09 -7.15
N VAL A 49 -7.74 -3.38 -7.81
CA VAL A 49 -7.99 -2.04 -8.37
C VAL A 49 -7.81 -2.09 -9.88
N GLY A 50 -8.77 -1.62 -10.61
CA GLY A 50 -8.72 -1.58 -12.07
C GLY A 50 -10.11 -1.63 -12.70
N ASP A 51 -10.17 -2.01 -13.96
CA ASP A 51 -11.40 -2.09 -14.75
C ASP A 51 -11.73 -3.55 -15.15
N ASP A 52 -12.36 -3.72 -16.30
CA ASP A 52 -12.73 -5.04 -16.83
C ASP A 52 -11.58 -5.71 -17.61
N ASP A 53 -10.50 -4.96 -17.93
CA ASP A 53 -9.41 -5.44 -18.77
C ASP A 53 -8.10 -5.60 -17.95
N GLU A 54 -7.81 -4.68 -17.02
CA GLU A 54 -6.54 -4.65 -16.28
C GLU A 54 -6.71 -4.30 -14.81
N VAL A 55 -5.82 -4.86 -13.97
CA VAL A 55 -5.86 -4.64 -12.52
C VAL A 55 -4.46 -4.54 -11.90
N ILE A 56 -4.39 -3.88 -10.76
CA ILE A 56 -3.34 -4.01 -9.74
C ILE A 56 -3.93 -4.76 -8.55
N VAL A 57 -3.18 -5.74 -8.02
CA VAL A 57 -3.52 -6.43 -6.78
C VAL A 57 -2.72 -5.81 -5.63
N VAL A 58 -3.41 -5.32 -4.62
CA VAL A 58 -2.82 -4.79 -3.38
C VAL A 58 -3.02 -5.82 -2.26
N ASP A 59 -1.90 -6.29 -1.70
CA ASP A 59 -1.84 -7.34 -0.68
C ASP A 59 -2.50 -8.65 -1.16
N ALA A 60 -1.74 -9.51 -1.83
CA ALA A 60 -2.25 -10.72 -2.46
C ALA A 60 -2.73 -11.81 -1.47
N GLY A 61 -2.59 -11.58 -0.16
CA GLY A 61 -3.02 -12.53 0.86
C GLY A 61 -2.11 -13.75 0.98
N ASP A 62 -2.69 -14.85 1.41
CA ASP A 62 -2.03 -16.15 1.58
C ASP A 62 -2.65 -17.27 0.70
N ASP A 63 -3.73 -16.99 -0.03
CA ASP A 63 -4.39 -17.91 -0.97
C ASP A 63 -4.33 -17.35 -2.42
N ALA A 64 -3.30 -17.78 -3.16
CA ALA A 64 -3.11 -17.34 -4.54
C ALA A 64 -4.27 -17.73 -5.46
N GLN A 65 -4.90 -18.90 -5.25
CA GLN A 65 -5.99 -19.35 -6.12
C GLN A 65 -7.23 -18.48 -5.93
N ALA A 66 -7.58 -18.18 -4.68
CA ALA A 66 -8.72 -17.31 -4.39
C ALA A 66 -8.52 -15.90 -5.01
N THR A 67 -7.28 -15.36 -4.92
CA THR A 67 -6.95 -14.07 -5.54
C THR A 67 -7.05 -14.12 -7.06
N LEU A 68 -6.52 -15.17 -7.71
CA LEU A 68 -6.60 -15.35 -9.15
C LEU A 68 -8.04 -15.55 -9.64
N ASP A 69 -8.86 -16.28 -8.88
CA ASP A 69 -10.29 -16.45 -9.18
C ASP A 69 -11.05 -15.12 -9.11
N ALA A 70 -10.70 -14.26 -8.14
CA ALA A 70 -11.30 -12.93 -8.03
C ALA A 70 -10.84 -11.97 -9.13
N VAL A 71 -9.57 -12.04 -9.55
CA VAL A 71 -9.05 -11.27 -10.69
C VAL A 71 -9.72 -11.71 -12.00
N GLY A 72 -10.00 -13.01 -12.17
CA GLY A 72 -10.59 -13.54 -13.41
C GLY A 72 -9.65 -13.41 -14.60
N ASP A 73 -10.21 -13.02 -15.75
CA ASP A 73 -9.48 -12.93 -17.03
C ASP A 73 -8.73 -11.58 -17.19
N ARG A 74 -8.86 -10.64 -16.25
CA ARG A 74 -8.20 -9.32 -16.30
C ARG A 74 -6.68 -9.47 -16.21
N ALA A 75 -5.94 -8.62 -16.92
CA ALA A 75 -4.47 -8.62 -16.87
C ALA A 75 -3.97 -8.05 -15.54
N ILE A 76 -3.05 -8.73 -14.86
CA ILE A 76 -2.39 -8.21 -13.65
C ILE A 76 -1.21 -7.35 -14.09
N LEU A 77 -1.26 -6.04 -13.83
CA LEU A 77 -0.16 -5.12 -14.15
C LEU A 77 0.94 -5.11 -13.10
N ALA A 78 0.58 -5.30 -11.83
CA ALA A 78 1.50 -5.42 -10.71
C ALA A 78 0.81 -6.07 -9.51
N VAL A 79 1.61 -6.65 -8.61
CA VAL A 79 1.20 -7.01 -7.26
C VAL A 79 1.96 -6.10 -6.29
N ILE A 80 1.26 -5.30 -5.50
CA ILE A 80 1.86 -4.35 -4.56
C ILE A 80 1.60 -4.83 -3.14
N CYS A 81 2.68 -5.05 -2.36
CA CYS A 81 2.56 -5.37 -0.94
C CYS A 81 2.70 -4.10 -0.12
N THR A 82 1.67 -3.76 0.68
CA THR A 82 1.72 -2.63 1.62
C THR A 82 2.82 -2.82 2.66
N HIS A 83 3.12 -4.08 2.99
CA HIS A 83 4.23 -4.48 3.86
C HIS A 83 4.53 -5.98 3.73
N GLY A 84 5.61 -6.45 4.38
CA GLY A 84 6.16 -7.80 4.15
C GLY A 84 5.61 -8.92 5.04
N HIS A 85 4.50 -8.74 5.78
CA HIS A 85 3.98 -9.83 6.62
C HIS A 85 3.26 -10.93 5.82
N PRO A 86 3.28 -12.19 6.31
CA PRO A 86 2.75 -13.34 5.57
C PRO A 86 1.31 -13.20 5.08
N GLY A 87 0.42 -12.63 5.91
CA GLY A 87 -1.00 -12.46 5.56
C GLY A 87 -1.23 -11.54 4.35
N HIS A 88 -0.23 -10.73 3.97
CA HIS A 88 -0.30 -9.75 2.87
C HIS A 88 0.54 -10.16 1.66
N ALA A 89 1.69 -10.81 1.92
CA ALA A 89 2.73 -11.01 0.92
C ALA A 89 2.93 -12.48 0.48
N ALA A 90 2.39 -13.47 1.20
CA ALA A 90 2.73 -14.86 0.96
C ALA A 90 2.33 -15.36 -0.44
N ALA A 91 1.19 -14.90 -0.96
CA ALA A 91 0.72 -15.30 -2.29
C ALA A 91 1.25 -14.42 -3.44
N ALA A 92 1.96 -13.32 -3.14
CA ALA A 92 2.31 -12.29 -4.13
C ALA A 92 3.03 -12.83 -5.36
N VAL A 93 4.08 -13.65 -5.17
CA VAL A 93 4.85 -14.23 -6.28
C VAL A 93 4.00 -15.19 -7.12
N ALA A 94 3.15 -16.00 -6.49
CA ALA A 94 2.30 -16.96 -7.20
C ALA A 94 1.20 -16.25 -8.01
N VAL A 95 0.63 -15.17 -7.50
CA VAL A 95 -0.37 -14.35 -8.20
C VAL A 95 0.29 -13.61 -9.38
N ALA A 96 1.42 -12.96 -9.14
CA ALA A 96 2.16 -12.21 -10.16
C ALA A 96 2.63 -13.11 -11.33
N ALA A 97 2.98 -14.36 -11.04
CA ALA A 97 3.50 -15.31 -12.05
C ALA A 97 2.50 -15.63 -13.18
N ARG A 98 1.19 -15.43 -12.99
CA ARG A 98 0.20 -15.68 -14.04
C ARG A 98 0.47 -14.84 -15.29
N ASP A 99 0.77 -13.56 -15.11
CA ASP A 99 0.93 -12.58 -16.19
C ASP A 99 2.38 -12.05 -16.28
N GLU A 100 3.33 -12.70 -15.58
CA GLU A 100 4.72 -12.21 -15.45
C GLU A 100 4.77 -10.77 -14.89
N ALA A 101 3.78 -10.41 -14.04
CA ALA A 101 3.67 -9.09 -13.45
C ALA A 101 4.77 -8.87 -12.40
N PRO A 102 5.28 -7.64 -12.24
CA PRO A 102 6.24 -7.36 -11.17
C PRO A 102 5.56 -7.33 -9.80
N VAL A 103 6.31 -7.79 -8.80
CA VAL A 103 5.95 -7.58 -7.38
C VAL A 103 6.68 -6.37 -6.85
N ALA A 104 5.96 -5.51 -6.12
CA ALA A 104 6.46 -4.28 -5.55
C ALA A 104 6.41 -4.32 -4.02
N LEU A 105 7.55 -3.98 -3.36
CA LEU A 105 7.67 -3.92 -1.91
C LEU A 105 8.69 -2.83 -1.50
N HIS A 106 8.45 -2.15 -0.39
CA HIS A 106 9.41 -1.20 0.16
C HIS A 106 10.62 -1.91 0.79
N ALA A 107 11.82 -1.37 0.55
CA ALA A 107 13.10 -1.96 1.01
C ALA A 107 13.16 -2.25 2.53
N GLY A 108 12.42 -1.48 3.33
CA GLY A 108 12.33 -1.64 4.79
C GLY A 108 11.83 -3.01 5.23
N ASP A 109 11.09 -3.72 4.38
CA ASP A 109 10.48 -5.02 4.68
C ASP A 109 11.11 -6.19 3.92
N ARG A 110 12.21 -5.95 3.22
CA ARG A 110 12.93 -6.99 2.46
C ARG A 110 13.37 -8.17 3.34
N SER A 111 13.62 -7.96 4.64
CA SER A 111 13.96 -9.06 5.55
C SER A 111 12.77 -9.99 5.80
N ALA A 112 11.57 -9.45 6.02
CA ALA A 112 10.35 -10.23 6.19
C ALA A 112 9.96 -10.94 4.89
N TRP A 113 10.12 -10.29 3.75
CA TRP A 113 9.93 -10.87 2.44
C TRP A 113 10.79 -12.14 2.21
N ARG A 114 12.09 -12.09 2.58
CA ARG A 114 13.03 -13.22 2.43
C ARG A 114 12.74 -14.41 3.34
N GLU A 115 11.88 -14.25 4.34
CA GLU A 115 11.37 -15.37 5.14
C GLU A 115 10.27 -16.15 4.40
N LEU A 116 9.65 -15.55 3.38
CA LEU A 116 8.55 -16.11 2.60
C LEU A 116 8.98 -16.57 1.20
N HIS A 117 9.95 -15.87 0.60
CA HIS A 117 10.31 -16.01 -0.80
C HIS A 117 11.81 -16.10 -1.00
N ASP A 118 12.24 -16.94 -1.97
CA ASP A 118 13.64 -17.12 -2.36
C ASP A 118 14.14 -16.03 -3.33
N THR A 119 13.23 -15.25 -3.92
CA THR A 119 13.54 -14.17 -4.88
C THR A 119 13.25 -12.80 -4.23
N ASP A 120 14.00 -11.77 -4.63
CA ASP A 120 13.69 -10.39 -4.24
C ASP A 120 12.52 -9.84 -5.08
N PRO A 121 11.72 -8.88 -4.57
CA PRO A 121 10.72 -8.17 -5.35
C PRO A 121 11.36 -7.41 -6.53
N GLU A 122 10.67 -7.35 -7.67
CA GLU A 122 11.18 -6.70 -8.88
C GLU A 122 11.19 -5.18 -8.78
N ILE A 123 10.26 -4.61 -8.00
CA ILE A 123 10.13 -3.16 -7.81
C ILE A 123 10.37 -2.81 -6.34
N GLU A 124 11.36 -1.95 -6.10
CA GLU A 124 11.52 -1.28 -4.81
C GLU A 124 10.63 -0.04 -4.77
N ILE A 125 9.68 -0.03 -3.83
CA ILE A 125 8.77 1.09 -3.63
C ILE A 125 9.48 2.18 -2.82
N GLU A 126 9.33 3.44 -3.25
CA GLU A 126 9.82 4.62 -2.54
C GLU A 126 8.66 5.60 -2.30
N ASP A 127 8.78 6.43 -1.26
CA ASP A 127 7.84 7.50 -0.94
C ASP A 127 7.69 8.48 -2.12
N GLY A 128 6.46 8.85 -2.46
CA GLY A 128 6.13 9.66 -3.62
C GLY A 128 6.24 8.92 -4.96
N GLY A 129 6.47 7.60 -4.98
CA GLY A 129 6.30 6.76 -6.15
C GLY A 129 4.83 6.68 -6.57
N ALA A 130 4.55 6.20 -7.78
CA ALA A 130 3.19 6.03 -8.26
C ALA A 130 3.06 4.83 -9.20
N PHE A 131 1.87 4.22 -9.20
CA PHE A 131 1.46 3.17 -10.12
C PHE A 131 0.19 3.62 -10.84
N GLU A 132 0.10 3.33 -12.13
CA GLU A 132 -1.06 3.68 -12.97
C GLU A 132 -1.80 2.40 -13.37
N VAL A 133 -3.13 2.39 -13.31
CA VAL A 133 -4.00 1.29 -13.74
C VAL A 133 -5.36 1.85 -14.13
N ALA A 134 -5.90 1.43 -15.28
CA ALA A 134 -7.25 1.81 -15.72
C ALA A 134 -7.54 3.33 -15.60
N GLY A 135 -6.55 4.17 -15.92
CA GLY A 135 -6.68 5.62 -15.91
C GLY A 135 -6.62 6.29 -14.54
N VAL A 136 -6.42 5.54 -13.43
CA VAL A 136 -6.24 6.10 -12.08
C VAL A 136 -4.82 5.92 -11.59
N THR A 137 -4.41 6.73 -10.60
CA THR A 137 -3.06 6.75 -10.05
C THR A 137 -3.07 6.34 -8.56
N LEU A 138 -2.25 5.36 -8.22
CA LEU A 138 -1.97 4.96 -6.83
C LEU A 138 -0.66 5.62 -6.39
N GLU A 139 -0.74 6.69 -5.59
CA GLU A 139 0.42 7.37 -5.02
C GLU A 139 0.90 6.64 -3.77
N VAL A 140 2.22 6.45 -3.65
CA VAL A 140 2.86 5.79 -2.50
C VAL A 140 3.18 6.79 -1.41
N LEU A 141 2.69 6.53 -0.19
CA LEU A 141 3.00 7.28 1.01
C LEU A 141 3.71 6.34 2.01
N HIS A 142 4.97 6.60 2.32
CA HIS A 142 5.71 5.79 3.29
C HIS A 142 5.21 6.07 4.71
N ALA A 143 4.68 5.05 5.37
CA ALA A 143 4.03 5.16 6.68
C ALA A 143 4.59 4.12 7.68
N PRO A 144 5.88 4.24 8.06
CA PRO A 144 6.55 3.25 8.91
C PRO A 144 6.03 3.28 10.35
N GLY A 145 5.98 2.08 10.97
CA GLY A 145 5.57 1.95 12.38
C GLY A 145 5.03 0.56 12.67
N HIS A 146 4.08 0.07 11.90
CA HIS A 146 3.64 -1.33 11.92
C HIS A 146 4.78 -2.25 11.44
N SER A 147 5.36 -1.92 10.31
CA SER A 147 6.65 -2.44 9.84
C SER A 147 7.59 -1.28 9.48
N ARG A 148 8.82 -1.60 9.07
CA ARG A 148 9.78 -0.58 8.59
C ARG A 148 9.45 -0.08 7.21
N GLY A 149 8.86 -0.94 6.40
CA GLY A 149 8.53 -0.70 5.01
C GLY A 149 7.04 -0.47 4.76
N SER A 150 6.21 -0.30 5.80
CA SER A 150 4.78 -0.05 5.60
C SER A 150 4.54 1.17 4.72
N VAL A 151 3.72 0.99 3.69
CA VAL A 151 3.26 2.04 2.79
C VAL A 151 1.75 2.09 2.76
N ILE A 152 1.23 3.26 2.41
CA ILE A 152 -0.17 3.49 2.05
C ILE A 152 -0.20 3.80 0.55
N LEU A 153 -1.19 3.30 -0.16
CA LEU A 153 -1.43 3.65 -1.55
C LEU A 153 -2.66 4.53 -1.61
N TYR A 154 -2.50 5.78 -2.01
CA TYR A 154 -3.59 6.75 -2.13
C TYR A 154 -4.01 6.92 -3.58
N CYS A 155 -5.31 6.86 -3.84
CA CYS A 155 -5.93 7.15 -5.12
C CYS A 155 -6.91 8.31 -4.95
N GLU A 156 -6.59 9.47 -5.53
CA GLU A 156 -7.43 10.66 -5.46
C GLU A 156 -8.71 10.48 -6.27
N GLU A 157 -8.61 9.88 -7.46
CA GLU A 157 -9.72 9.69 -8.39
C GLU A 157 -10.83 8.80 -7.82
N LEU A 158 -10.47 7.78 -7.03
CA LEU A 158 -11.40 6.87 -6.37
C LEU A 158 -11.72 7.26 -4.93
N GLU A 159 -11.09 8.34 -4.42
CA GLU A 159 -11.20 8.80 -3.04
C GLU A 159 -10.91 7.71 -2.00
N VAL A 160 -9.91 6.84 -2.26
CA VAL A 160 -9.52 5.72 -1.38
C VAL A 160 -8.05 5.75 -1.01
N ALA A 161 -7.71 5.14 0.14
CA ALA A 161 -6.34 4.87 0.55
C ALA A 161 -6.24 3.44 1.11
N PHE A 162 -5.40 2.60 0.49
CA PHE A 162 -5.11 1.25 0.97
C PHE A 162 -4.08 1.36 2.08
N THR A 163 -4.50 1.13 3.32
CA THR A 163 -3.71 1.44 4.51
C THR A 163 -2.93 0.25 5.06
N GLY A 164 -3.14 -0.96 4.50
CA GLY A 164 -2.58 -2.17 5.10
C GLY A 164 -2.85 -2.20 6.61
N ASP A 165 -1.81 -2.46 7.39
CA ASP A 165 -1.89 -2.52 8.86
C ASP A 165 -1.44 -1.22 9.55
N VAL A 166 -1.25 -0.14 8.80
CA VAL A 166 -0.94 1.18 9.38
C VAL A 166 -2.09 1.68 10.24
N VAL A 167 -3.32 1.59 9.72
CA VAL A 167 -4.54 1.92 10.46
C VAL A 167 -5.71 1.07 9.99
N THR A 168 -6.47 0.53 10.94
CA THR A 168 -7.69 -0.24 10.73
C THR A 168 -8.87 0.42 11.45
N GLU A 169 -10.06 -0.14 11.33
CA GLU A 169 -11.25 0.35 12.04
C GLU A 169 -11.06 0.41 13.56
N THR A 170 -10.22 -0.48 14.12
CA THR A 170 -9.91 -0.52 15.56
C THR A 170 -8.72 0.36 15.95
N GLY A 171 -8.01 0.91 14.97
CA GLY A 171 -6.83 1.76 15.15
C GLY A 171 -5.55 1.16 14.56
N PRO A 172 -4.40 1.67 14.97
CA PRO A 172 -3.10 1.14 14.57
C PRO A 172 -2.95 -0.33 14.97
N VAL A 173 -2.44 -1.18 14.08
CA VAL A 173 -2.21 -2.59 14.38
C VAL A 173 -0.86 -2.76 15.07
N SER A 174 -0.88 -3.30 16.31
CA SER A 174 0.33 -3.64 17.05
C SER A 174 0.53 -5.14 17.05
N ARG A 175 1.74 -5.62 16.72
CA ARG A 175 2.11 -7.04 16.83
C ARG A 175 3.07 -7.29 17.99
N ALA A 176 3.01 -8.49 18.55
CA ALA A 176 3.83 -8.91 19.71
C ALA A 176 5.30 -9.26 19.35
N ASP A 177 5.67 -9.25 18.09
CA ASP A 177 6.95 -9.72 17.56
C ASP A 177 8.10 -8.69 17.55
N GLY A 178 7.92 -7.60 18.28
CA GLY A 178 9.04 -6.72 18.70
C GLY A 178 9.34 -5.55 17.79
N PHE A 179 8.60 -5.31 16.73
CA PHE A 179 8.78 -4.13 15.88
C PHE A 179 7.61 -3.18 15.75
N PRO A 180 6.43 -3.24 16.32
CA PRO A 180 5.61 -2.05 16.21
C PRO A 180 6.19 -0.95 17.10
N ASN A 181 6.65 0.11 16.46
CA ASN A 181 6.92 1.36 17.15
C ASN A 181 5.63 2.18 17.14
N TRP A 182 4.82 2.04 18.16
CA TRP A 182 3.53 2.71 18.29
C TRP A 182 3.63 4.22 18.09
N GLY A 183 4.63 4.87 18.71
CA GLY A 183 4.83 6.31 18.52
C GLY A 183 5.12 6.68 17.06
N ARG A 184 5.99 5.92 16.40
CA ARG A 184 6.30 6.13 14.98
C ARG A 184 5.11 5.87 14.06
N GLN A 185 4.27 4.87 14.40
CA GLN A 185 3.06 4.59 13.64
C GLN A 185 2.03 5.72 13.78
N LEU A 186 1.86 6.26 15.00
CA LEU A 186 1.00 7.43 15.22
C LEU A 186 1.54 8.67 14.49
N ASP A 187 2.86 8.90 14.53
CA ASP A 187 3.49 9.99 13.78
C ASP A 187 3.25 9.83 12.27
N ALA A 188 3.39 8.61 11.73
CA ALA A 188 3.12 8.32 10.34
C ALA A 188 1.64 8.54 9.98
N ILE A 189 0.69 8.06 10.79
CA ILE A 189 -0.75 8.29 10.58
C ILE A 189 -1.04 9.81 10.56
N GLY A 190 -0.48 10.57 11.49
CA GLY A 190 -0.64 12.02 11.53
C GLY A 190 -0.07 12.75 10.31
N ALA A 191 1.06 12.26 9.79
CA ALA A 191 1.77 12.88 8.67
C ALA A 191 1.21 12.46 7.28
N THR A 192 0.55 11.32 7.18
CA THR A 192 0.01 10.77 5.93
C THR A 192 -1.52 10.73 5.95
N VAL A 193 -2.13 9.83 6.73
CA VAL A 193 -3.59 9.57 6.72
C VAL A 193 -4.40 10.82 7.05
N LEU A 194 -4.04 11.53 8.14
CA LEU A 194 -4.81 12.69 8.59
C LEU A 194 -4.60 13.95 7.73
N THR A 195 -3.73 13.89 6.72
CA THR A 195 -3.57 14.98 5.73
C THR A 195 -4.42 14.77 4.48
N LEU A 196 -4.98 13.58 4.29
CA LEU A 196 -5.87 13.27 3.17
C LEU A 196 -7.25 13.94 3.36
N PRO A 197 -8.03 14.11 2.29
CA PRO A 197 -9.39 14.63 2.39
C PRO A 197 -10.25 13.85 3.39
N ALA A 198 -11.06 14.54 4.18
CA ALA A 198 -11.84 13.94 5.29
C ALA A 198 -12.78 12.79 4.86
N GLY A 199 -13.24 12.82 3.60
CA GLY A 199 -14.12 11.82 3.00
C GLY A 199 -13.40 10.59 2.44
N THR A 200 -12.07 10.62 2.32
CA THR A 200 -11.29 9.49 1.79
C THR A 200 -11.58 8.23 2.60
N ARG A 201 -11.95 7.15 1.89
CA ARG A 201 -12.16 5.83 2.47
C ARG A 201 -10.81 5.18 2.72
N LEU A 202 -10.58 4.70 3.92
CA LEU A 202 -9.40 3.95 4.32
C LEU A 202 -9.71 2.47 4.21
N LEU A 203 -8.98 1.77 3.37
CA LEU A 203 -9.14 0.37 3.02
C LEU A 203 -8.03 -0.43 3.71
N PRO A 204 -8.31 -1.01 4.90
CA PRO A 204 -7.28 -1.64 5.72
C PRO A 204 -6.95 -3.06 5.27
N GLY A 205 -5.81 -3.57 5.74
CA GLY A 205 -5.43 -4.96 5.60
C GLY A 205 -6.27 -5.92 6.44
N HIS A 206 -6.94 -5.42 7.48
CA HIS A 206 -7.83 -6.21 8.36
C HIS A 206 -9.04 -5.40 8.81
N GLY A 207 -10.20 -6.07 8.92
CA GLY A 207 -11.45 -5.46 9.39
C GLY A 207 -12.17 -4.65 8.32
N GLU A 208 -13.07 -3.79 8.78
CA GLU A 208 -13.93 -2.96 7.94
C GLU A 208 -13.22 -1.66 7.53
N GLU A 209 -13.70 -1.05 6.46
CA GLU A 209 -13.27 0.29 6.06
C GLU A 209 -13.71 1.36 7.05
N LEU A 210 -12.99 2.48 7.06
CA LEU A 210 -13.35 3.68 7.79
C LEU A 210 -12.98 4.91 6.95
N THR A 211 -13.42 6.10 7.35
CA THR A 211 -13.02 7.35 6.70
C THR A 211 -11.90 8.06 7.44
N VAL A 212 -11.17 8.94 6.75
CA VAL A 212 -10.19 9.84 7.39
C VAL A 212 -10.83 10.62 8.54
N SER A 213 -12.06 11.13 8.36
CA SER A 213 -12.80 11.84 9.42
C SER A 213 -13.07 10.97 10.66
N GLU A 214 -13.31 9.68 10.48
CA GLU A 214 -13.49 8.74 11.60
C GLU A 214 -12.17 8.42 12.29
N ALA A 215 -11.09 8.24 11.52
CA ALA A 215 -9.75 8.08 12.05
C ALA A 215 -9.32 9.30 12.89
N GLU A 216 -9.55 10.52 12.38
CA GLU A 216 -9.26 11.76 13.09
C GLU A 216 -9.98 11.85 14.45
N LYS A 217 -11.27 11.50 14.50
CA LYS A 217 -12.04 11.49 15.75
C LYS A 217 -11.50 10.50 16.79
N ARG A 218 -10.90 9.40 16.35
CA ARG A 218 -10.37 8.33 17.20
C ARG A 218 -8.89 8.54 17.55
N PHE A 219 -8.16 9.38 16.81
CA PHE A 219 -6.71 9.54 16.90
C PHE A 219 -6.21 9.84 18.31
N ASN A 220 -6.86 10.78 19.04
CA ASN A 220 -6.48 11.09 20.41
C ASN A 220 -6.61 9.91 21.37
N SER A 221 -7.57 9.01 21.14
CA SER A 221 -7.71 7.79 21.96
C SER A 221 -6.57 6.81 21.68
N TRP A 222 -6.10 6.71 20.42
CA TRP A 222 -4.94 5.91 20.07
C TRP A 222 -3.65 6.45 20.68
N VAL A 223 -3.46 7.76 20.68
CA VAL A 223 -2.34 8.44 21.37
C VAL A 223 -2.33 8.09 22.85
N SER A 224 -3.48 8.17 23.53
CA SER A 224 -3.60 7.84 24.95
C SER A 224 -3.29 6.37 25.25
N ALA A 225 -3.80 5.45 24.43
CA ALA A 225 -3.55 4.01 24.57
C ALA A 225 -2.06 3.65 24.41
N GLY A 226 -1.34 4.35 23.52
CA GLY A 226 0.10 4.18 23.36
C GLY A 226 0.93 4.64 24.54
N GLN A 227 0.47 5.67 25.26
CA GLN A 227 1.13 6.15 26.47
C GLN A 227 1.05 5.13 27.61
N ASP A 228 -0.10 4.45 27.78
CA ASP A 228 -0.28 3.43 28.80
C ASP A 228 0.63 2.21 28.58
N GLN A 229 0.89 1.84 27.32
CA GLN A 229 1.79 0.73 26.98
C GLN A 229 3.26 1.06 27.29
N SER A 230 3.68 2.33 27.18
CA SER A 230 5.04 2.76 27.45
C SER A 230 5.36 2.80 28.94
N VAL A 231 4.37 3.03 29.80
CA VAL A 231 4.53 3.06 31.27
C VAL A 231 4.65 1.64 31.84
N GLY A 232 3.94 0.66 31.30
CA GLY A 232 4.00 -0.75 31.74
C GLY A 232 5.32 -1.46 31.43
N ALA A 233 6.08 -1.00 30.44
CA ALA A 233 7.38 -1.59 30.06
C ALA A 233 8.55 -1.11 30.95
N GLY A 234 8.34 -0.08 31.77
CA GLY A 234 9.39 0.52 32.61
C GLY A 234 9.52 -0.05 34.03
N GLU A 235 8.61 -0.88 34.51
CA GLU A 235 8.56 -1.30 35.92
C GLU A 235 9.15 -2.69 36.25
N SER A 236 9.79 -3.38 35.33
CA SER A 236 10.32 -4.74 35.59
C SER A 236 11.83 -4.83 35.82
N VAL A 237 12.55 -3.75 36.17
CA VAL A 237 13.98 -3.79 36.52
C VAL A 237 14.23 -3.06 37.83
N SER A 238 13.90 -3.68 38.96
CA SER A 238 14.64 -3.49 40.22
C SER A 238 14.08 -4.36 41.33
N ALA A 239 14.54 -5.57 41.50
CA ALA A 239 14.63 -6.27 42.77
C ALA A 239 15.53 -7.52 42.59
N GLY A 240 16.82 -7.31 42.61
CA GLY A 240 17.83 -8.35 42.77
C GLY A 240 18.55 -8.07 44.06
N GLU A 241 18.19 -8.84 45.07
CA GLU A 241 18.66 -8.80 46.43
C GLU A 241 20.19 -8.87 46.53
N GLU A 242 20.74 -7.92 47.27
CA GLU A 242 21.95 -8.14 48.05
C GLU A 242 21.64 -9.27 49.06
N ASP A 243 22.35 -10.39 49.02
CA ASP A 243 22.52 -11.25 50.16
C ASP A 243 24.00 -11.53 50.40
N ASP A 244 24.38 -11.05 51.59
CA ASP A 244 25.66 -11.09 52.25
C ASP A 244 25.88 -12.51 52.85
N ARG A 245 26.99 -13.16 52.48
CA ARG A 245 27.80 -13.99 53.43
C ARG A 245 28.96 -14.72 52.74
#